data_6dc616082029e2d9e557c5d663d7d31c
#
_entry.id   6dc616082029e2d9e557c5d663d7d31c
#
_cell.length_a   1.000
_cell.length_b   1.000
_cell.length_c   1.000
_cell.angle_alpha   90.00
_cell.angle_beta   90.00
_cell.angle_gamma   90.00
#
_symmetry.space_group_name_H-M   'P 1'
#
loop_
_entity.id
_entity.type
_entity.pdbx_description
1 polymer ?
#
loop_
_entity_poly.entity_id
_entity_poly.type
_entity_poly.pdbx_seq_one_letter_code
_entity_poly.pdbx_strand_id
1 'polypeptide(L)'
;MTLLKPYLIIIRSLLFILFDSIALWVAKDLKNNQLKVVLLIRQDAIGDFILWLDTAKEYRKHFPSENHKIILIGNALWCDLAKELPFWDEVLPVNVKTFKTLSRYRWNIIQEVKRFGAEIAVLPTNSRGCSL
;
A
#
# COMPACT_ATOMS: atom_id res chain seq x y z
N MET A 1 -16.60 44.89 -29.49
CA MET A 1 -16.88 43.60 -28.86
C MET A 1 -15.92 42.48 -29.29
N THR A 2 -15.21 42.57 -30.39
CA THR A 2 -14.22 41.57 -30.83
C THR A 2 -12.86 41.62 -30.16
N LEU A 3 -12.53 42.73 -29.47
CA LEU A 3 -11.24 42.93 -28.77
C LEU A 3 -11.17 42.33 -27.38
N LEU A 4 -12.31 41.95 -26.76
CA LEU A 4 -12.36 41.37 -25.43
C LEU A 4 -12.17 39.84 -25.42
N LYS A 5 -12.42 39.16 -26.53
CA LYS A 5 -12.30 37.71 -26.66
C LYS A 5 -10.87 37.18 -26.44
N PRO A 6 -9.81 37.77 -27.00
CA PRO A 6 -8.46 37.29 -26.77
C PRO A 6 -7.99 37.48 -25.31
N TYR A 7 -8.37 38.55 -24.66
CA TYR A 7 -8.05 38.80 -23.25
C TYR A 7 -8.72 37.80 -22.31
N LEU A 8 -9.97 37.41 -22.58
CA LEU A 8 -10.67 36.39 -21.80
C LEU A 8 -10.01 35.02 -21.92
N ILE A 9 -9.51 34.65 -23.09
CA ILE A 9 -8.78 33.41 -23.31
C ILE A 9 -7.46 33.40 -22.54
N ILE A 10 -6.72 34.49 -22.56
CA ILE A 10 -5.45 34.63 -21.84
C ILE A 10 -5.66 34.58 -20.33
N ILE A 11 -6.64 35.30 -19.80
CA ILE A 11 -6.97 35.29 -18.37
C ILE A 11 -7.41 33.89 -17.94
N ARG A 12 -8.21 33.21 -18.73
CA ARG A 12 -8.66 31.84 -18.47
C ARG A 12 -7.47 30.86 -18.45
N SER A 13 -6.54 30.99 -19.39
CA SER A 13 -5.32 30.16 -19.43
C SER A 13 -4.42 30.40 -18.23
N LEU A 14 -4.24 31.65 -17.82
CA LEU A 14 -3.47 32.01 -16.64
C LEU A 14 -4.10 31.46 -15.35
N LEU A 15 -5.42 31.49 -15.23
CA LEU A 15 -6.14 30.89 -14.09
C LEU A 15 -5.94 29.38 -14.04
N PHE A 16 -6.00 28.69 -15.17
CA PHE A 16 -5.74 27.24 -15.24
C PHE A 16 -4.32 26.88 -14.79
N ILE A 17 -3.32 27.61 -15.26
CA ILE A 17 -1.92 27.41 -14.88
C ILE A 17 -1.72 27.64 -13.39
N LEU A 18 -2.33 28.66 -12.82
CA LEU A 18 -2.30 28.94 -11.38
C LEU A 18 -2.97 27.82 -10.59
N PHE A 19 -4.13 27.35 -11.04
CA PHE A 19 -4.84 26.25 -10.40
C PHE A 19 -4.05 24.95 -10.42
N ASP A 20 -3.45 24.61 -11.55
CA ASP A 20 -2.60 23.42 -11.70
C ASP A 20 -1.36 23.52 -10.81
N SER A 21 -0.74 24.67 -10.71
CA SER A 21 0.42 24.91 -9.84
C SER A 21 0.08 24.74 -8.36
N ILE A 22 -1.07 25.27 -7.93
CA ILE A 22 -1.57 25.11 -6.56
C ILE A 22 -1.93 23.64 -6.28
N ALA A 23 -2.60 22.97 -7.22
CA ALA A 23 -2.97 21.56 -7.09
C ALA A 23 -1.73 20.65 -6.97
N LEU A 24 -0.68 20.91 -7.76
CA LEU A 24 0.59 20.20 -7.68
C LEU A 24 1.32 20.47 -6.36
N TRP A 25 1.26 21.70 -5.87
CA TRP A 25 1.89 22.07 -4.61
C TRP A 25 1.16 21.40 -3.43
N VAL A 26 -0.16 21.45 -3.40
CA VAL A 26 -0.98 20.78 -2.38
C VAL A 26 -0.79 19.26 -2.44
N ALA A 27 -0.75 18.66 -3.63
CA ALA A 27 -0.50 17.24 -3.80
C ALA A 27 0.89 16.82 -3.28
N LYS A 28 1.90 17.67 -3.50
CA LYS A 28 3.26 17.45 -2.99
C LYS A 28 3.32 17.54 -1.46
N ASP A 29 2.62 18.50 -0.88
CA ASP A 29 2.58 18.70 0.57
C ASP A 29 1.80 17.57 1.27
N LEU A 30 0.70 17.13 0.69
CA LEU A 30 -0.07 15.97 1.15
C LEU A 30 0.77 14.68 1.06
N LYS A 31 1.57 14.52 0.00
CA LYS A 31 2.47 13.37 -0.15
C LYS A 31 3.62 13.39 0.86
N ASN A 32 4.08 14.57 1.25
CA ASN A 32 5.17 14.72 2.21
C ASN A 32 4.73 14.44 3.66
N ASN A 33 3.43 14.60 3.94
CA ASN A 33 2.82 14.32 5.26
C ASN A 33 2.19 12.93 5.36
N GLN A 34 2.18 12.13 4.28
CA GLN A 34 1.66 10.77 4.33
C GLN A 34 2.69 9.80 4.89
N LEU A 35 2.23 8.94 5.78
CA LEU A 35 3.01 7.80 6.26
C LEU A 35 3.45 6.94 5.07
N LYS A 36 4.70 6.53 5.07
CA LYS A 36 5.21 5.58 4.08
C LYS A 36 4.56 4.23 4.30
N VAL A 37 4.03 3.65 3.23
CA VAL A 37 3.35 2.36 3.31
C VAL A 37 4.35 1.24 3.05
N VAL A 38 4.39 0.30 3.98
CA VAL A 38 5.19 -0.92 3.91
C VAL A 38 4.25 -2.11 3.80
N LEU A 39 4.42 -2.91 2.76
CA LEU A 39 3.70 -4.17 2.60
C LEU A 39 4.54 -5.32 3.14
N LEU A 40 3.98 -6.10 4.04
CA LEU A 40 4.51 -7.41 4.43
C LEU A 40 3.64 -8.48 3.77
N ILE A 41 4.23 -9.28 2.91
CA ILE A 41 3.50 -10.31 2.16
C ILE A 41 3.88 -11.67 2.69
N ARG A 42 2.93 -12.35 3.33
CA ARG A 42 3.13 -13.68 3.87
C ARG A 42 1.90 -14.55 3.67
N GLN A 43 2.06 -15.62 2.92
CA GLN A 43 0.94 -16.47 2.50
C GLN A 43 1.05 -17.91 3.01
N ASP A 44 1.93 -18.15 3.97
CA ASP A 44 2.23 -19.48 4.51
C ASP A 44 1.07 -20.08 5.33
N ALA A 45 1.23 -21.32 5.72
CA ALA A 45 0.35 -22.00 6.66
C ALA A 45 0.43 -21.36 8.06
N ILE A 46 -0.58 -21.61 8.89
CA ILE A 46 -0.68 -21.03 10.25
C ILE A 46 0.52 -21.35 11.14
N GLY A 47 1.09 -22.54 11.02
CA GLY A 47 2.27 -22.94 11.80
C GLY A 47 3.49 -22.06 11.49
N ASP A 48 3.75 -21.82 10.22
CA ASP A 48 4.85 -20.95 9.79
C ASP A 48 4.59 -19.49 10.16
N PHE A 49 3.35 -19.04 10.14
CA PHE A 49 2.96 -17.73 10.61
C PHE A 49 3.27 -17.55 12.11
N ILE A 50 2.91 -18.50 12.95
CA ILE A 50 3.17 -18.45 14.40
C ILE A 50 4.66 -18.42 14.69
N LEU A 51 5.46 -19.24 14.02
CA LEU A 51 6.92 -19.24 14.17
C LEU A 51 7.57 -17.92 13.73
N TRP A 52 6.95 -17.23 12.79
CA TRP A 52 7.43 -15.96 12.29
C TRP A 52 7.12 -14.77 13.23
N LEU A 53 6.17 -14.90 14.14
CA LEU A 53 5.69 -13.78 14.97
C LEU A 53 6.81 -13.10 15.77
N ASP A 54 7.80 -13.84 16.22
CA ASP A 54 8.95 -13.25 16.90
C ASP A 54 9.77 -12.33 15.98
N THR A 55 9.90 -12.72 14.73
CA THR A 55 10.53 -11.87 13.72
C THR A 55 9.62 -10.70 13.31
N ALA A 56 8.31 -10.91 13.30
CA ALA A 56 7.32 -9.90 12.92
C ALA A 56 7.41 -8.64 13.81
N LYS A 57 7.70 -8.80 15.09
CA LYS A 57 7.89 -7.69 16.04
C LYS A 57 9.02 -6.75 15.59
N GLU A 58 10.08 -7.28 14.99
CA GLU A 58 11.25 -6.51 14.58
C GLU A 58 10.90 -5.55 13.42
N TYR A 59 9.95 -5.91 12.55
CA TYR A 59 9.51 -5.01 11.48
C TYR A 59 8.91 -3.71 12.01
N ARG A 60 8.15 -3.76 13.11
CA ARG A 60 7.61 -2.55 13.75
C ARG A 60 8.71 -1.66 14.34
N LYS A 61 9.81 -2.23 14.78
CA LYS A 61 10.97 -1.46 15.24
C LYS A 61 11.70 -0.77 14.09
N HIS A 62 11.84 -1.46 12.95
CA HIS A 62 12.45 -0.88 11.75
C HIS A 62 11.54 0.14 11.04
N PHE A 63 10.23 -0.04 11.14
CA PHE A 63 9.23 0.81 10.53
C PHE A 63 8.29 1.37 11.61
N PRO A 64 8.75 2.36 12.40
CA PRO A 64 7.95 2.91 13.49
C PRO A 64 6.66 3.56 12.98
N SER A 65 5.60 3.47 13.77
CA SER A 65 4.25 3.93 13.41
C SER A 65 4.14 5.44 13.19
N GLU A 66 5.09 6.21 13.68
CA GLU A 66 5.14 7.66 13.46
C GLU A 66 5.38 8.02 11.98
N ASN A 67 6.15 7.18 11.28
CA ASN A 67 6.58 7.45 9.90
C ASN A 67 6.07 6.42 8.89
N HIS A 68 5.62 5.25 9.35
CA HIS A 68 5.27 4.13 8.50
C HIS A 68 3.93 3.50 8.86
N LYS A 69 3.19 3.13 7.83
CA LYS A 69 2.02 2.27 7.91
C LYS A 69 2.40 0.88 7.41
N ILE A 70 2.29 -0.13 8.25
CA ILE A 70 2.55 -1.53 7.88
C ILE A 70 1.23 -2.20 7.54
N ILE A 71 1.14 -2.78 6.35
CA ILE A 71 0.00 -3.56 5.89
C ILE A 71 0.48 -5.00 5.69
N LEU A 72 -0.13 -5.92 6.41
CA LEU A 72 0.11 -7.34 6.25
C LEU A 72 -0.85 -7.93 5.23
N ILE A 73 -0.31 -8.50 4.17
CA ILE A 73 -1.06 -9.29 3.20
C ILE A 73 -0.82 -10.76 3.55
N GLY A 74 -1.85 -11.41 4.04
CA GLY A 74 -1.73 -12.73 4.61
C GLY A 74 -2.75 -13.75 4.10
N ASN A 75 -2.48 -15.00 4.44
CA ASN A 75 -3.42 -16.08 4.15
C ASN A 75 -4.70 -15.91 4.97
N ALA A 76 -5.86 -15.94 4.33
CA ALA A 76 -7.16 -15.76 4.97
C ALA A 76 -7.41 -16.72 6.15
N LEU A 77 -6.73 -17.88 6.16
CA LEU A 77 -6.87 -18.87 7.23
C LEU A 77 -6.45 -18.36 8.62
N TRP A 78 -5.52 -17.44 8.70
CA TRP A 78 -5.00 -16.93 9.98
C TRP A 78 -5.09 -15.40 10.12
N CYS A 79 -5.66 -14.71 9.16
CA CYS A 79 -5.76 -13.25 9.20
C CYS A 79 -6.57 -12.70 10.38
N ASP A 80 -7.57 -13.43 10.84
CA ASP A 80 -8.35 -13.01 12.02
C ASP A 80 -7.47 -12.98 13.28
N LEU A 81 -6.59 -13.97 13.44
CA LEU A 81 -5.58 -13.94 14.49
C LEU A 81 -4.60 -12.78 14.31
N ALA A 82 -4.17 -12.52 13.09
CA ALA A 82 -3.25 -11.44 12.81
C ALA A 82 -3.82 -10.07 13.15
N LYS A 83 -5.11 -9.84 12.96
CA LYS A 83 -5.79 -8.57 13.29
C LYS A 83 -5.71 -8.20 14.78
N GLU A 84 -5.61 -9.20 15.64
CA GLU A 84 -5.50 -8.99 17.10
C GLU A 84 -4.08 -8.60 17.54
N LEU A 85 -3.10 -8.62 16.65
CA LEU A 85 -1.70 -8.35 16.98
C LEU A 85 -1.30 -6.90 16.66
N PRO A 86 -0.48 -6.26 17.52
CA PRO A 86 -0.14 -4.84 17.39
C PRO A 86 1.04 -4.55 16.45
N PHE A 87 1.44 -5.51 15.58
CA PHE A 87 2.67 -5.37 14.79
C PHE A 87 2.45 -4.65 13.45
N TRP A 88 1.23 -4.51 13.03
CA TRP A 88 0.80 -3.88 11.77
C TRP A 88 -0.46 -3.04 11.97
N ASP A 89 -0.69 -2.16 11.02
CA ASP A 89 -1.82 -1.23 11.07
C ASP A 89 -3.06 -1.79 10.37
N GLU A 90 -2.85 -2.62 9.35
CA GLU A 90 -3.93 -3.19 8.55
C GLU A 90 -3.56 -4.61 8.09
N VAL A 91 -4.55 -5.46 7.97
CA VAL A 91 -4.41 -6.84 7.47
C VAL A 91 -5.33 -7.05 6.29
N LEU A 92 -4.76 -7.42 5.15
CA LEU A 92 -5.50 -7.81 3.95
C LEU A 92 -5.49 -9.33 3.82
N PRO A 93 -6.64 -10.00 4.05
CA PRO A 93 -6.73 -11.44 3.89
C PRO A 93 -6.77 -11.82 2.40
N VAL A 94 -6.01 -12.83 2.03
CA VAL A 94 -5.99 -13.39 0.68
C VAL A 94 -6.29 -14.89 0.75
N ASN A 95 -7.29 -15.31 0.01
CA ASN A 95 -7.53 -16.74 -0.20
C ASN A 95 -6.54 -17.24 -1.27
N VAL A 96 -5.48 -17.90 -0.81
CA VAL A 96 -4.38 -18.33 -1.68
C VAL A 96 -4.83 -19.29 -2.78
N LYS A 97 -5.76 -20.19 -2.47
CA LYS A 97 -6.29 -21.14 -3.46
C LYS A 97 -7.07 -20.42 -4.56
N THR A 98 -7.95 -19.50 -4.18
CA THR A 98 -8.74 -18.71 -5.12
C THR A 98 -7.88 -17.75 -5.93
N PHE A 99 -6.87 -17.16 -5.31
CA PHE A 99 -5.93 -16.27 -5.98
C PHE A 99 -5.16 -16.97 -7.12
N LYS A 100 -4.82 -18.23 -6.94
CA LYS A 100 -4.14 -19.03 -7.98
C LYS A 100 -5.06 -19.42 -9.14
N THR A 101 -6.35 -19.64 -8.88
CA THR A 101 -7.28 -20.24 -9.83
C THR A 101 -8.21 -19.25 -10.53
N LEU A 102 -8.59 -18.17 -9.90
CA LEU A 102 -9.58 -17.20 -10.42
C LEU A 102 -8.95 -15.87 -10.77
N SER A 103 -8.91 -15.58 -12.07
CA SER A 103 -8.35 -14.32 -12.60
C SER A 103 -9.04 -13.06 -12.10
N ARG A 104 -10.37 -13.10 -11.87
CA ARG A 104 -11.15 -11.97 -11.39
C ARG A 104 -10.82 -11.61 -9.94
N TYR A 105 -10.78 -12.60 -9.06
CA TYR A 105 -10.38 -12.44 -7.67
C TYR A 105 -8.95 -11.90 -7.57
N ARG A 106 -8.03 -12.49 -8.32
CA ARG A 106 -6.64 -12.05 -8.43
C ARG A 106 -6.53 -10.60 -8.86
N TRP A 107 -7.30 -10.18 -9.86
CA TRP A 107 -7.33 -8.82 -10.34
C TRP A 107 -7.81 -7.84 -9.26
N ASN A 108 -8.87 -8.17 -8.54
CA ASN A 108 -9.41 -7.35 -7.46
C ASN A 108 -8.39 -7.16 -6.32
N ILE A 109 -7.70 -8.22 -5.92
CA ILE A 109 -6.64 -8.15 -4.91
C ILE A 109 -5.48 -7.26 -5.38
N ILE A 110 -5.04 -7.40 -6.62
CA ILE A 110 -3.99 -6.55 -7.18
C ILE A 110 -4.41 -5.08 -7.20
N GLN A 111 -5.65 -4.78 -7.55
CA GLN A 111 -6.16 -3.40 -7.53
C GLN A 111 -6.21 -2.83 -6.11
N GLU A 112 -6.59 -3.63 -5.14
CA GLU A 112 -6.61 -3.22 -3.73
C GLU A 112 -5.20 -2.95 -3.20
N VAL A 113 -4.24 -3.81 -3.51
CA VAL A 113 -2.83 -3.61 -3.18
C VAL A 113 -2.28 -2.33 -3.82
N LYS A 114 -2.62 -2.03 -5.06
CA LYS A 114 -2.23 -0.78 -5.72
C LYS A 114 -2.78 0.46 -5.03
N ARG A 115 -3.97 0.41 -4.46
CA ARG A 115 -4.58 1.53 -3.73
C ARG A 115 -3.79 1.93 -2.49
N PHE A 116 -3.07 1.01 -1.88
CA PHE A 116 -2.23 1.32 -0.72
C PHE A 116 -1.06 2.24 -1.06
N GLY A 117 -0.62 2.28 -2.31
CA GLY A 117 0.49 3.12 -2.74
C GLY A 117 1.80 2.82 -2.02
N ALA A 118 2.11 1.54 -1.83
CA ALA A 118 3.27 1.11 -1.07
C ALA A 118 4.59 1.53 -1.72
N GLU A 119 5.51 2.00 -0.90
CA GLU A 119 6.88 2.31 -1.32
C GLU A 119 7.83 1.12 -1.11
N ILE A 120 7.53 0.28 -0.14
CA ILE A 120 8.36 -0.87 0.25
C ILE A 120 7.47 -2.11 0.31
N ALA A 121 7.93 -3.20 -0.31
CA ALA A 121 7.31 -4.51 -0.19
C ALA A 121 8.36 -5.52 0.29
N VAL A 122 8.03 -6.24 1.36
CA VAL A 122 8.88 -7.26 1.96
C VAL A 122 8.19 -8.60 1.88
N LEU A 123 8.87 -9.58 1.32
CA LEU A 123 8.44 -10.97 1.31
C LEU A 123 9.33 -11.75 2.30
N PRO A 124 8.94 -11.85 3.57
CA PRO A 124 9.68 -12.63 4.53
C PRO A 124 9.44 -14.13 4.27
N THR A 125 10.14 -14.67 3.31
CA THR A 125 10.13 -16.10 3.02
C THR A 125 11.25 -16.80 3.77
N ASN A 126 10.93 -17.84 4.50
CA ASN A 126 11.93 -18.79 4.95
C ASN A 126 12.41 -19.60 3.74
N SER A 127 13.40 -19.10 3.02
CA SER A 127 14.03 -19.83 1.93
C SER A 127 14.90 -20.97 2.43
N ARG A 128 14.28 -21.94 3.09
CA ARG A 128 14.95 -23.26 3.30
C ARG A 128 14.82 -24.17 2.09
N GLY A 129 14.40 -23.64 0.95
CA GLY A 129 14.08 -24.45 -0.20
C GLY A 129 14.59 -23.97 -1.55
N CYS A 130 15.43 -22.94 -1.60
CA CYS A 130 16.08 -22.53 -2.84
C CYS A 130 17.56 -22.78 -2.80
N SER A 131 17.93 -24.01 -2.50
CA SER A 131 19.19 -24.58 -2.98
C SER A 131 18.86 -25.37 -4.24
N LEU A 132 18.84 -24.68 -5.37
CA LEU A 132 19.17 -25.26 -6.71
C LEU A 132 19.36 -24.13 -7.67
#